data_afe5b48f960a422446bec936da4e3b56
#
_entry.id   afe5b48f960a422446bec936da4e3b56
#
_cell.length_a   1.000
_cell.length_b   1.000
_cell.length_c   1.000
_cell.angle_alpha   90.00
_cell.angle_beta   90.00
_cell.angle_gamma   90.00
#
_symmetry.space_group_name_H-M   'P 1'
#
loop_
_entity.id
_entity.type
_entity.pdbx_description
1 polymer ?
#
loop_
_entity_poly.entity_id
_entity_poly.type
_entity_poly.pdbx_seq_one_letter_code
_entity_poly.pdbx_strand_id
1 'polypeptide(L)'
;DVLGSRGLGDVYKRQIIGWGQYWNIIESNHPLFSITGTFTNPGPYGAFLGIALLIQIHFAWHKYIAKQYMSLFMLLIVGLLTGSMFIASFSRAAWVALLIAVSFFFFLFQKKRYRYAGLLLLILFLFSSPFLYQLKKQSADGRLFIWRVCTELIQSKPYTGGGASSFAARYMYAQADFLEKHPNHEYAAKATNNIYAFNEYLRIACEYGLPGILLYVTIWLHGIYCKATYCDRLRKLLLIYLAVFSLFSYTFQVLPLAVLCIVLGAFQNNNSKFTFYAFPMRYLVIMLLLMTIIAWSGTRSSQYEKKEILFTAKQLYTQQNYADAKEYLEKAAYLSPTSEILMDLGNSYFHLQNNAKAEHCFRIACNMVPGRILPQYYLFRFYAITMRNQEAITLGQSILFGDY
;
A
#
# COMPACT_ATOMS: atom_id res chain seq x y z
N ASP A 1 -1.19 -24.32 23.34
CA ASP A 1 -2.12 -23.16 23.28
C ASP A 1 -1.47 -21.77 23.44
N VAL A 2 -0.16 -21.69 23.32
CA VAL A 2 0.58 -20.40 23.46
C VAL A 2 0.38 -19.48 22.24
N LEU A 3 0.08 -20.01 21.07
CA LEU A 3 -0.17 -19.22 19.84
C LEU A 3 -1.58 -18.59 19.82
N GLY A 4 -2.57 -19.22 20.43
CA GLY A 4 -3.93 -18.69 20.48
C GLY A 4 -4.07 -17.49 21.42
N SER A 5 -3.42 -17.52 22.59
CA SER A 5 -3.56 -16.45 23.61
C SER A 5 -2.75 -15.19 23.26
N ARG A 6 -1.55 -15.32 22.67
CA ARG A 6 -0.73 -14.17 22.27
C ARG A 6 -1.26 -13.46 21.02
N GLY A 7 -1.75 -14.21 20.02
CA GLY A 7 -2.32 -13.65 18.82
C GLY A 7 -3.62 -12.87 19.08
N LEU A 8 -4.49 -13.37 19.95
CA LEU A 8 -5.68 -12.65 20.40
C LEU A 8 -5.34 -11.39 21.20
N GLY A 9 -4.32 -11.44 22.08
CA GLY A 9 -3.89 -10.27 22.85
C GLY A 9 -3.45 -9.09 21.97
N ASP A 10 -2.79 -9.34 20.85
CA ASP A 10 -2.39 -8.28 19.92
C ASP A 10 -3.57 -7.69 19.15
N VAL A 11 -4.59 -8.49 18.84
CA VAL A 11 -5.85 -7.99 18.23
C VAL A 11 -6.57 -7.05 19.18
N TYR A 12 -6.73 -7.44 20.45
CA TYR A 12 -7.39 -6.60 21.46
C TYR A 12 -6.63 -5.31 21.74
N LYS A 13 -5.31 -5.33 21.86
CA LYS A 13 -4.50 -4.11 22.02
C LYS A 13 -4.72 -3.13 20.88
N ARG A 14 -4.73 -3.62 19.64
CA ARG A 14 -4.95 -2.76 18.45
C ARG A 14 -6.37 -2.22 18.38
N GLN A 15 -7.36 -2.98 18.85
CA GLN A 15 -8.74 -2.52 18.97
C GLN A 15 -8.87 -1.44 20.04
N ILE A 16 -8.28 -1.63 21.23
CA ILE A 16 -8.29 -0.65 22.32
C ILE A 16 -7.66 0.67 21.87
N ILE A 17 -6.52 0.62 21.16
CA ILE A 17 -5.89 1.81 20.59
C ILE A 17 -6.84 2.47 19.57
N GLY A 18 -7.47 1.69 18.70
CA GLY A 18 -8.44 2.22 17.74
C GLY A 18 -9.65 2.89 18.39
N TRP A 19 -10.18 2.33 19.47
CA TRP A 19 -11.22 2.96 20.27
C TRP A 19 -10.73 4.22 20.97
N GLY A 20 -9.50 4.20 21.54
CA GLY A 20 -8.87 5.38 22.11
C GLY A 20 -8.71 6.52 21.10
N GLN A 21 -8.36 6.17 19.85
CA GLN A 21 -8.29 7.13 18.74
C GLN A 21 -9.68 7.64 18.32
N TYR A 22 -10.68 6.78 18.31
CA TYR A 22 -12.06 7.16 17.99
C TYR A 22 -12.63 8.19 18.97
N TRP A 23 -12.32 8.04 20.26
CA TRP A 23 -12.74 8.99 21.31
C TRP A 23 -11.73 10.12 21.54
N ASN A 24 -10.71 10.27 20.69
CA ASN A 24 -9.64 11.29 20.82
C ASN A 24 -8.86 11.23 22.15
N ILE A 25 -8.81 10.06 22.79
CA ILE A 25 -7.99 9.80 24.00
C ILE A 25 -6.53 9.54 23.60
N ILE A 26 -6.33 8.90 22.43
CA ILE A 26 -5.02 8.57 21.88
C ILE A 26 -4.90 9.25 20.52
N GLU A 27 -3.78 9.91 20.27
CA GLU A 27 -3.51 10.53 18.96
C GLU A 27 -3.31 9.49 17.86
N SER A 28 -3.77 9.83 16.66
CA SER A 28 -3.54 8.99 15.48
C SER A 28 -2.10 9.13 14.98
N ASN A 29 -1.56 8.05 14.44
CA ASN A 29 -0.25 8.05 13.78
C ASN A 29 -0.27 8.71 12.37
N HIS A 30 -1.40 9.31 11.97
CA HIS A 30 -1.56 9.93 10.65
C HIS A 30 -2.27 11.29 10.76
N PRO A 31 -1.74 12.37 10.13
CA PRO A 31 -2.30 13.71 10.28
C PRO A 31 -3.72 13.88 9.73
N LEU A 32 -4.11 13.08 8.73
CA LEU A 32 -5.41 13.21 8.04
C LEU A 32 -6.44 12.15 8.43
N PHE A 33 -6.03 11.07 9.11
CA PHE A 33 -6.92 9.97 9.46
C PHE A 33 -6.94 9.77 10.98
N SER A 34 -8.12 9.87 11.57
CA SER A 34 -8.29 9.78 13.02
C SER A 34 -8.06 8.37 13.58
N ILE A 35 -8.34 7.31 12.78
CA ILE A 35 -8.29 5.93 13.25
C ILE A 35 -7.34 5.11 12.41
N THR A 36 -6.18 4.78 12.96
CA THR A 36 -5.12 3.97 12.30
C THR A 36 -4.67 2.79 13.14
N GLY A 37 -5.15 2.68 14.39
CA GLY A 37 -4.63 1.72 15.35
C GLY A 37 -3.13 1.94 15.59
N THR A 38 -2.35 0.88 15.55
CA THR A 38 -0.88 0.95 15.66
C THR A 38 -0.17 1.16 14.33
N PHE A 39 -0.91 1.29 13.23
CA PHE A 39 -0.36 1.51 11.90
C PHE A 39 -0.29 3.01 11.57
N THR A 40 0.49 3.35 10.56
CA THR A 40 0.58 4.72 10.04
C THR A 40 -0.52 5.06 9.02
N ASN A 41 -1.39 4.09 8.68
CA ASN A 41 -2.43 4.27 7.67
C ASN A 41 -3.65 3.38 8.00
N PRO A 42 -4.89 3.85 7.78
CA PRO A 42 -6.10 3.08 8.04
C PRO A 42 -6.24 1.81 7.17
N GLY A 43 -5.60 1.75 5.99
CA GLY A 43 -5.64 0.58 5.11
C GLY A 43 -5.17 -0.72 5.78
N PRO A 44 -3.91 -0.79 6.26
CA PRO A 44 -3.40 -1.94 7.02
C PRO A 44 -4.17 -2.25 8.29
N TYR A 45 -4.64 -1.22 9.00
CA TYR A 45 -5.47 -1.41 10.19
C TYR A 45 -6.79 -2.11 9.86
N GLY A 46 -7.50 -1.62 8.85
CA GLY A 46 -8.73 -2.26 8.36
C GLY A 46 -8.48 -3.69 7.86
N ALA A 47 -7.35 -3.94 7.17
CA ALA A 47 -6.99 -5.29 6.75
C ALA A 47 -6.83 -6.25 7.93
N PHE A 48 -6.17 -5.80 8.98
CA PHE A 48 -5.98 -6.58 10.20
C PHE A 48 -7.30 -6.88 10.92
N LEU A 49 -8.20 -5.90 11.01
CA LEU A 49 -9.54 -6.10 11.57
C LEU A 49 -10.41 -7.04 10.71
N GLY A 50 -10.29 -6.95 9.38
CA GLY A 50 -10.99 -7.86 8.47
C GLY A 50 -10.55 -9.31 8.61
N ILE A 51 -9.25 -9.56 8.84
CA ILE A 51 -8.71 -10.88 9.18
C ILE A 51 -9.33 -11.39 10.49
N ALA A 52 -9.36 -10.55 11.52
CA ALA A 52 -9.96 -10.90 12.80
C ALA A 52 -11.44 -11.24 12.66
N LEU A 53 -12.22 -10.47 11.88
CA LEU A 53 -13.62 -10.75 11.58
C LEU A 53 -13.82 -12.09 10.86
N LEU A 54 -12.98 -12.41 9.87
CA LEU A 54 -13.06 -13.70 9.17
C LEU A 54 -12.82 -14.89 10.11
N ILE A 55 -11.85 -14.76 11.02
CA ILE A 55 -11.56 -15.76 12.05
C ILE A 55 -12.78 -15.89 12.98
N GLN A 56 -13.34 -14.78 13.44
CA GLN A 56 -14.52 -14.77 14.31
C GLN A 56 -15.75 -15.37 13.62
N ILE A 57 -16.04 -15.03 12.37
CA ILE A 57 -17.13 -15.60 11.57
C ILE A 57 -16.95 -17.11 11.42
N HIS A 58 -15.73 -17.58 11.13
CA HIS A 58 -15.44 -19.01 11.01
C HIS A 58 -15.73 -19.76 12.33
N PHE A 59 -15.23 -19.26 13.46
CA PHE A 59 -15.47 -19.89 14.75
C PHE A 59 -16.93 -19.76 15.20
N ALA A 60 -17.60 -18.63 14.96
CA ALA A 60 -19.02 -18.45 15.28
C ALA A 60 -19.88 -19.46 14.52
N TRP A 61 -19.59 -19.70 13.23
CA TRP A 61 -20.26 -20.73 12.43
C TRP A 61 -20.10 -22.13 13.04
N HIS A 62 -18.88 -22.50 13.48
CA HIS A 62 -18.65 -23.78 14.15
C HIS A 62 -19.40 -23.89 15.48
N LYS A 63 -19.41 -22.84 16.31
CA LYS A 63 -20.13 -22.79 17.58
C LYS A 63 -21.65 -22.88 17.38
N TYR A 64 -22.17 -22.23 16.34
CA TYR A 64 -23.57 -22.33 15.96
C TYR A 64 -23.98 -23.77 15.61
N ILE A 65 -23.20 -24.44 14.76
CA ILE A 65 -23.46 -25.84 14.39
C ILE A 65 -23.35 -26.78 15.60
N ALA A 66 -22.38 -26.53 16.49
CA ALA A 66 -22.17 -27.30 17.72
C ALA A 66 -23.21 -26.96 18.82
N LYS A 67 -24.15 -26.04 18.57
CA LYS A 67 -25.18 -25.59 19.54
C LYS A 67 -24.60 -25.01 20.84
N GLN A 68 -23.37 -24.48 20.81
CA GLN A 68 -22.68 -23.86 21.94
C GLN A 68 -23.03 -22.37 22.04
N TYR A 69 -24.25 -22.06 22.45
CA TYR A 69 -24.83 -20.72 22.36
C TYR A 69 -24.11 -19.67 23.23
N MET A 70 -23.60 -20.03 24.41
CA MET A 70 -22.85 -19.09 25.27
C MET A 70 -21.56 -18.64 24.60
N SER A 71 -20.77 -19.57 24.02
CA SER A 71 -19.56 -19.25 23.27
C SER A 71 -19.87 -18.47 22.00
N LEU A 72 -20.99 -18.77 21.33
CA LEU A 72 -21.45 -18.02 20.17
C LEU A 72 -21.81 -16.58 20.57
N PHE A 73 -22.52 -16.37 21.66
CA PHE A 73 -22.89 -15.04 22.15
C PHE A 73 -21.65 -14.17 22.46
N MET A 74 -20.64 -14.74 23.13
CA MET A 74 -19.39 -14.03 23.38
C MET A 74 -18.66 -13.66 22.08
N LEU A 75 -18.59 -14.58 21.10
CA LEU A 75 -17.99 -14.29 19.80
C LEU A 75 -18.75 -13.21 19.03
N LEU A 76 -20.08 -13.15 19.15
CA LEU A 76 -20.90 -12.11 18.52
C LEU A 76 -20.63 -10.73 19.14
N ILE A 77 -20.51 -10.63 20.46
CA ILE A 77 -20.14 -9.37 21.14
C ILE A 77 -18.78 -8.88 20.63
N VAL A 78 -17.76 -9.75 20.66
CA VAL A 78 -16.41 -9.40 20.17
C VAL A 78 -16.47 -9.06 18.68
N GLY A 79 -17.28 -9.75 17.90
CA GLY A 79 -17.51 -9.49 16.48
C GLY A 79 -18.12 -8.11 16.22
N LEU A 80 -19.10 -7.70 17.02
CA LEU A 80 -19.71 -6.37 16.95
C LEU A 80 -18.70 -5.26 17.28
N LEU A 81 -17.88 -5.45 18.32
CA LEU A 81 -16.82 -4.51 18.67
C LEU A 81 -15.75 -4.41 17.57
N THR A 82 -15.32 -5.55 17.00
CA THR A 82 -14.37 -5.57 15.88
C THR A 82 -14.98 -4.94 14.63
N GLY A 83 -16.24 -5.26 14.34
CA GLY A 83 -16.98 -4.77 13.18
C GLY A 83 -17.19 -3.26 13.20
N SER A 84 -17.49 -2.69 14.37
CA SER A 84 -17.64 -1.24 14.50
C SER A 84 -16.32 -0.51 14.20
N MET A 85 -15.19 -1.00 14.72
CA MET A 85 -13.87 -0.43 14.40
C MET A 85 -13.46 -0.68 12.93
N PHE A 86 -13.84 -1.81 12.35
CA PHE A 86 -13.61 -2.11 10.94
C PHE A 86 -14.31 -1.10 10.04
N ILE A 87 -15.57 -0.77 10.33
CA ILE A 87 -16.33 0.26 9.62
C ILE A 87 -15.70 1.64 9.85
N ALA A 88 -15.42 2.00 11.11
CA ALA A 88 -14.85 3.27 11.50
C ALA A 88 -13.44 3.52 10.91
N SER A 89 -12.70 2.47 10.54
CA SER A 89 -11.41 2.60 9.85
C SER A 89 -11.51 3.22 8.45
N PHE A 90 -12.69 3.26 7.84
CA PHE A 90 -12.93 3.70 6.46
C PHE A 90 -11.98 3.06 5.41
N SER A 91 -11.51 1.84 5.67
CA SER A 91 -10.65 1.07 4.76
C SER A 91 -11.47 0.34 3.70
N ARG A 92 -11.83 1.05 2.61
CA ARG A 92 -12.64 0.47 1.50
C ARG A 92 -12.04 -0.81 0.91
N ALA A 93 -10.71 -0.84 0.75
CA ALA A 93 -10.00 -2.03 0.25
C ALA A 93 -10.26 -3.26 1.14
N ALA A 94 -10.26 -3.07 2.47
CA ALA A 94 -10.54 -4.15 3.42
C ALA A 94 -12.02 -4.56 3.38
N TRP A 95 -12.95 -3.61 3.20
CA TRP A 95 -14.38 -3.91 3.07
C TRP A 95 -14.67 -4.75 1.82
N VAL A 96 -14.12 -4.34 0.67
CA VAL A 96 -14.23 -5.10 -0.58
C VAL A 96 -13.66 -6.49 -0.43
N ALA A 97 -12.47 -6.61 0.15
CA ALA A 97 -11.83 -7.89 0.37
C ALA A 97 -12.65 -8.81 1.29
N LEU A 98 -13.24 -8.26 2.36
CA LEU A 98 -14.10 -9.01 3.28
C LEU A 98 -15.36 -9.53 2.58
N LEU A 99 -16.06 -8.69 1.85
CA LEU A 99 -17.28 -9.05 1.12
C LEU A 99 -17.00 -10.16 0.09
N ILE A 100 -15.95 -10.03 -0.69
CA ILE A 100 -15.55 -11.04 -1.68
C ILE A 100 -15.15 -12.34 -0.97
N ALA A 101 -14.35 -12.30 0.08
CA ALA A 101 -13.93 -13.49 0.82
C ALA A 101 -15.13 -14.22 1.45
N VAL A 102 -16.08 -13.50 2.06
CA VAL A 102 -17.30 -14.10 2.63
C VAL A 102 -18.20 -14.67 1.53
N SER A 103 -18.32 -14.00 0.38
CA SER A 103 -19.08 -14.55 -0.77
C SER A 103 -18.47 -15.87 -1.24
N PHE A 104 -17.14 -15.94 -1.36
CA PHE A 104 -16.42 -17.19 -1.70
C PHE A 104 -16.59 -18.27 -0.63
N PHE A 105 -16.64 -17.90 0.66
CA PHE A 105 -16.91 -18.85 1.74
C PHE A 105 -18.25 -19.56 1.54
N PHE A 106 -19.32 -18.83 1.24
CA PHE A 106 -20.61 -19.44 1.00
C PHE A 106 -20.65 -20.22 -0.32
N PHE A 107 -19.99 -19.73 -1.34
CA PHE A 107 -19.99 -20.37 -2.65
C PHE A 107 -19.20 -21.69 -2.70
N LEU A 108 -17.98 -21.70 -2.12
CA LEU A 108 -17.06 -22.84 -2.26
C LEU A 108 -17.21 -23.87 -1.12
N PHE A 109 -17.54 -23.42 0.10
CA PHE A 109 -17.40 -24.26 1.29
C PHE A 109 -18.73 -24.66 1.93
N GLN A 110 -19.86 -24.15 1.45
CA GLN A 110 -21.15 -24.42 2.03
C GLN A 110 -22.03 -25.30 1.13
N LYS A 111 -23.15 -25.85 1.72
CA LYS A 111 -24.14 -26.64 0.98
C LYS A 111 -24.77 -25.80 -0.14
N LYS A 112 -25.26 -26.45 -1.20
CA LYS A 112 -25.81 -25.80 -2.41
C LYS A 112 -26.81 -24.67 -2.08
N ARG A 113 -27.66 -24.84 -1.04
CA ARG A 113 -28.63 -23.83 -0.58
C ARG A 113 -28.01 -22.50 -0.13
N TYR A 114 -26.76 -22.51 0.39
CA TYR A 114 -26.07 -21.30 0.86
C TYR A 114 -25.25 -20.60 -0.24
N ARG A 115 -25.06 -21.23 -1.39
CA ARG A 115 -24.37 -20.62 -2.53
C ARG A 115 -25.10 -19.38 -3.05
N TYR A 116 -26.44 -19.40 -2.98
CA TYR A 116 -27.26 -18.24 -3.34
C TYR A 116 -27.01 -17.05 -2.42
N ALA A 117 -26.72 -17.25 -1.13
CA ALA A 117 -26.33 -16.20 -0.23
C ALA A 117 -24.98 -15.55 -0.64
N GLY A 118 -24.00 -16.36 -1.03
CA GLY A 118 -22.73 -15.84 -1.58
C GLY A 118 -22.93 -15.06 -2.88
N LEU A 119 -23.77 -15.54 -3.79
CA LEU A 119 -24.12 -14.84 -5.02
C LEU A 119 -24.83 -13.51 -4.72
N LEU A 120 -25.81 -13.52 -3.80
CA LEU A 120 -26.51 -12.31 -3.39
C LEU A 120 -25.57 -11.26 -2.80
N LEU A 121 -24.62 -11.66 -1.94
CA LEU A 121 -23.61 -10.75 -1.41
C LEU A 121 -22.72 -10.13 -2.52
N LEU A 122 -22.34 -10.94 -3.51
CA LEU A 122 -21.58 -10.44 -4.66
C LEU A 122 -22.39 -9.44 -5.49
N ILE A 123 -23.66 -9.73 -5.74
CA ILE A 123 -24.58 -8.83 -6.44
C ILE A 123 -24.75 -7.53 -5.66
N LEU A 124 -25.02 -7.59 -4.36
CA LEU A 124 -25.13 -6.41 -3.50
C LEU A 124 -23.84 -5.57 -3.51
N PHE A 125 -22.67 -6.22 -3.52
CA PHE A 125 -21.39 -5.53 -3.69
C PHE A 125 -21.32 -4.80 -5.04
N LEU A 126 -21.67 -5.45 -6.15
CA LEU A 126 -21.66 -4.82 -7.47
C LEU A 126 -22.58 -3.60 -7.53
N PHE A 127 -23.77 -3.68 -6.95
CA PHE A 127 -24.70 -2.55 -6.87
C PHE A 127 -24.21 -1.43 -5.93
N SER A 128 -23.49 -1.76 -4.86
CA SER A 128 -22.94 -0.77 -3.93
C SER A 128 -21.63 -0.13 -4.41
N SER A 129 -20.97 -0.69 -5.43
CA SER A 129 -19.66 -0.24 -5.90
C SER A 129 -19.63 1.22 -6.37
N PRO A 130 -20.63 1.78 -7.08
CA PRO A 130 -20.67 3.19 -7.44
C PRO A 130 -20.75 4.11 -6.20
N PHE A 131 -21.53 3.71 -5.21
CA PHE A 131 -21.62 4.43 -3.93
C PHE A 131 -20.29 4.41 -3.17
N LEU A 132 -19.64 3.25 -3.07
CA LEU A 132 -18.30 3.12 -2.47
C LEU A 132 -17.22 3.94 -3.20
N TYR A 133 -17.35 4.09 -4.52
CA TYR A 133 -16.48 4.97 -5.30
C TYR A 133 -16.71 6.44 -4.93
N GLN A 134 -17.97 6.88 -4.88
CA GLN A 134 -18.34 8.28 -4.58
C GLN A 134 -17.93 8.71 -3.17
N LEU A 135 -18.00 7.83 -2.17
CA LEU A 135 -17.63 8.11 -0.78
C LEU A 135 -16.22 8.73 -0.60
N LYS A 136 -15.26 8.37 -1.46
CA LYS A 136 -13.90 8.91 -1.48
C LYS A 136 -13.38 9.02 -2.92
N LYS A 137 -14.11 9.74 -3.77
CA LYS A 137 -13.82 9.86 -5.20
C LYS A 137 -12.37 10.29 -5.45
N GLN A 138 -11.89 11.33 -4.78
CA GLN A 138 -10.50 11.81 -4.95
C GLN A 138 -9.44 10.72 -4.70
N SER A 139 -9.63 9.91 -3.66
CA SER A 139 -8.70 8.81 -3.36
C SER A 139 -8.80 7.65 -4.36
N ALA A 140 -9.96 7.45 -4.99
CA ALA A 140 -10.14 6.44 -6.04
C ALA A 140 -9.49 6.91 -7.34
N ASP A 141 -9.78 8.14 -7.76
CA ASP A 141 -9.18 8.78 -8.94
C ASP A 141 -7.65 8.80 -8.85
N GLY A 142 -7.10 9.19 -7.67
CA GLY A 142 -5.66 9.17 -7.45
C GLY A 142 -5.04 7.77 -7.64
N ARG A 143 -5.74 6.69 -7.23
CA ARG A 143 -5.26 5.32 -7.49
C ARG A 143 -5.34 4.94 -8.95
N LEU A 144 -6.41 5.30 -9.64
CA LEU A 144 -6.54 5.06 -11.09
C LEU A 144 -5.42 5.76 -11.86
N PHE A 145 -5.09 7.00 -11.47
CA PHE A 145 -3.96 7.73 -12.03
C PHE A 145 -2.62 7.00 -11.77
N ILE A 146 -2.37 6.58 -10.52
CA ILE A 146 -1.17 5.82 -10.18
C ILE A 146 -1.07 4.55 -11.03
N TRP A 147 -2.16 3.81 -11.21
CA TRP A 147 -2.19 2.59 -12.01
C TRP A 147 -1.94 2.88 -13.50
N ARG A 148 -2.43 4.01 -14.00
CA ARG A 148 -2.13 4.45 -15.38
C ARG A 148 -0.63 4.67 -15.57
N VAL A 149 0.03 5.40 -14.68
CA VAL A 149 1.49 5.61 -14.73
C VAL A 149 2.25 4.27 -14.58
N CYS A 150 1.76 3.35 -13.71
CA CYS A 150 2.33 2.01 -13.59
C CYS A 150 2.30 1.25 -14.92
N THR A 151 1.23 1.38 -15.73
CA THR A 151 1.18 0.71 -17.03
C THR A 151 2.28 1.18 -17.98
N GLU A 152 2.63 2.45 -17.98
CA GLU A 152 3.76 2.97 -18.76
C GLU A 152 5.12 2.45 -18.26
N LEU A 153 5.29 2.39 -16.93
CA LEU A 153 6.49 1.79 -16.34
C LEU A 153 6.65 0.31 -16.75
N ILE A 154 5.56 -0.46 -16.76
CA ILE A 154 5.57 -1.86 -17.19
C ILE A 154 5.89 -1.95 -18.68
N GLN A 155 5.28 -1.13 -19.52
CA GLN A 155 5.52 -1.10 -20.96
C GLN A 155 6.97 -0.74 -21.30
N SER A 156 7.63 0.10 -20.51
CA SER A 156 9.03 0.47 -20.74
C SER A 156 10.00 -0.69 -20.52
N LYS A 157 9.68 -1.65 -19.63
CA LYS A 157 10.50 -2.83 -19.30
C LYS A 157 9.65 -4.05 -18.97
N PRO A 158 8.90 -4.62 -19.95
CA PRO A 158 7.86 -5.61 -19.67
C PRO A 158 8.38 -6.94 -19.15
N TYR A 159 9.59 -7.35 -19.52
CA TYR A 159 10.14 -8.66 -19.16
C TYR A 159 11.02 -8.64 -17.90
N THR A 160 11.81 -7.60 -17.69
CA THR A 160 12.77 -7.54 -16.58
C THR A 160 12.29 -6.68 -15.43
N GLY A 161 11.34 -5.76 -15.68
CA GLY A 161 10.99 -4.71 -14.74
C GLY A 161 12.13 -3.73 -14.48
N GLY A 162 12.01 -3.00 -13.40
CA GLY A 162 13.01 -2.00 -12.97
C GLY A 162 14.05 -2.52 -11.99
N GLY A 163 13.88 -3.75 -11.49
CA GLY A 163 14.65 -4.31 -10.39
C GLY A 163 13.94 -4.21 -9.04
N ALA A 164 14.44 -4.96 -8.06
CA ALA A 164 13.89 -5.00 -6.70
C ALA A 164 13.84 -3.60 -6.07
N SER A 165 12.71 -3.27 -5.43
CA SER A 165 12.47 -1.99 -4.75
C SER A 165 12.61 -0.73 -5.63
N SER A 166 12.62 -0.89 -6.96
CA SER A 166 12.79 0.22 -7.91
C SER A 166 11.53 1.09 -8.05
N PHE A 167 10.38 0.61 -7.59
CA PHE A 167 9.14 1.36 -7.73
C PHE A 167 9.23 2.77 -7.13
N ALA A 168 9.66 2.87 -5.87
CA ALA A 168 9.78 4.16 -5.18
C ALA A 168 10.79 5.13 -5.84
N ALA A 169 11.85 4.59 -6.45
CA ALA A 169 12.87 5.39 -7.13
C ALA A 169 12.43 5.89 -8.52
N ARG A 170 11.55 5.16 -9.20
CA ARG A 170 11.21 5.42 -10.61
C ARG A 170 9.83 6.07 -10.81
N TYR A 171 8.90 5.78 -9.90
CA TYR A 171 7.50 6.16 -10.09
C TYR A 171 7.31 7.67 -10.26
N MET A 172 7.92 8.50 -9.40
CA MET A 172 7.72 9.95 -9.46
C MET A 172 8.31 10.59 -10.74
N TYR A 173 9.42 10.05 -11.25
CA TYR A 173 9.93 10.49 -12.56
C TYR A 173 8.99 10.06 -13.70
N ALA A 174 8.48 8.84 -13.66
CA ALA A 174 7.50 8.38 -14.65
C ALA A 174 6.18 9.19 -14.59
N GLN A 175 5.76 9.61 -13.40
CA GLN A 175 4.62 10.52 -13.21
C GLN A 175 4.90 11.87 -13.86
N ALA A 176 6.10 12.44 -13.68
CA ALA A 176 6.49 13.70 -14.30
C ALA A 176 6.51 13.59 -15.83
N ASP A 177 7.15 12.54 -16.36
CA ASP A 177 7.20 12.29 -17.82
C ASP A 177 5.80 12.09 -18.42
N PHE A 178 4.92 11.37 -17.70
CA PHE A 178 3.54 11.18 -18.13
C PHE A 178 2.79 12.51 -18.22
N LEU A 179 2.89 13.35 -17.19
CA LEU A 179 2.18 14.63 -17.12
C LEU A 179 2.77 15.68 -18.05
N GLU A 180 4.07 15.62 -18.35
CA GLU A 180 4.70 16.44 -19.37
C GLU A 180 4.14 16.14 -20.78
N LYS A 181 3.91 14.84 -21.09
CA LYS A 181 3.30 14.41 -22.35
C LYS A 181 1.80 14.67 -22.41
N HIS A 182 1.13 14.71 -21.25
CA HIS A 182 -0.33 14.84 -21.14
C HIS A 182 -0.72 15.95 -20.14
N PRO A 183 -0.37 17.23 -20.40
CA PRO A 183 -0.56 18.32 -19.45
C PRO A 183 -2.03 18.55 -19.05
N ASN A 184 -2.97 18.28 -19.97
CA ASN A 184 -4.40 18.44 -19.74
C ASN A 184 -5.09 17.16 -19.25
N HIS A 185 -4.35 16.21 -18.69
CA HIS A 185 -4.94 14.98 -18.17
C HIS A 185 -5.86 15.28 -16.96
N GLU A 186 -7.06 14.67 -16.95
CA GLU A 186 -8.11 14.93 -15.93
C GLU A 186 -7.66 14.75 -14.47
N TYR A 187 -6.58 13.98 -14.25
CA TYR A 187 -6.02 13.72 -12.91
C TYR A 187 -4.74 14.52 -12.63
N ALA A 188 -4.30 15.41 -13.52
CA ALA A 188 -3.08 16.19 -13.33
C ALA A 188 -3.12 17.01 -12.03
N ALA A 189 -4.22 17.71 -11.77
CA ALA A 189 -4.41 18.48 -10.54
C ALA A 189 -4.44 17.62 -9.25
N LYS A 190 -4.71 16.30 -9.37
CA LYS A 190 -4.78 15.35 -8.26
C LYS A 190 -3.47 14.60 -8.03
N ALA A 191 -2.46 14.83 -8.85
CA ALA A 191 -1.15 14.20 -8.74
C ALA A 191 -0.46 14.64 -7.44
N THR A 192 0.02 13.66 -6.68
CA THR A 192 0.69 13.87 -5.39
C THR A 192 1.98 13.06 -5.32
N ASN A 193 2.84 13.36 -4.35
CA ASN A 193 4.00 12.52 -4.07
C ASN A 193 3.55 11.13 -3.59
N ASN A 194 3.91 10.09 -4.32
CA ASN A 194 3.54 8.71 -4.03
C ASN A 194 4.74 7.78 -4.00
N ILE A 195 4.76 6.91 -3.00
CA ILE A 195 5.76 5.84 -2.84
C ILE A 195 5.14 4.44 -2.93
N TYR A 196 3.81 4.37 -3.07
CA TYR A 196 3.04 3.12 -3.09
C TYR A 196 2.22 3.02 -4.38
N ALA A 197 2.22 1.83 -5.00
CA ALA A 197 1.36 1.54 -6.15
C ALA A 197 -0.12 1.36 -5.76
N PHE A 198 -0.43 1.15 -4.48
CA PHE A 198 -1.75 0.74 -3.98
C PHE A 198 -2.34 -0.47 -4.71
N ASN A 199 -1.48 -1.27 -5.33
CA ASN A 199 -1.77 -2.54 -5.99
C ASN A 199 -0.47 -3.34 -6.05
N GLU A 200 -0.38 -4.43 -5.29
CA GLU A 200 0.83 -5.25 -5.23
C GLU A 200 1.15 -5.94 -6.55
N TYR A 201 0.13 -6.31 -7.34
CA TYR A 201 0.32 -6.95 -8.63
C TYR A 201 1.00 -5.99 -9.61
N LEU A 202 0.56 -4.72 -9.65
CA LEU A 202 1.19 -3.69 -10.47
C LEU A 202 2.60 -3.37 -9.97
N ARG A 203 2.80 -3.27 -8.65
CA ARG A 203 4.13 -3.04 -8.08
C ARG A 203 5.11 -4.12 -8.51
N ILE A 204 4.71 -5.39 -8.38
CA ILE A 204 5.54 -6.54 -8.77
C ILE A 204 5.79 -6.54 -10.29
N ALA A 205 4.80 -6.19 -11.10
CA ALA A 205 4.99 -6.04 -12.53
C ALA A 205 5.98 -4.90 -12.88
N CYS A 206 5.93 -3.76 -12.18
CA CYS A 206 6.89 -2.67 -12.37
C CYS A 206 8.32 -3.07 -11.95
N GLU A 207 8.47 -3.84 -10.87
CA GLU A 207 9.77 -4.23 -10.32
C GLU A 207 10.39 -5.45 -11.01
N TYR A 208 9.59 -6.47 -11.35
CA TYR A 208 10.06 -7.77 -11.83
C TYR A 208 9.51 -8.17 -13.21
N GLY A 209 8.71 -7.32 -13.84
CA GLY A 209 8.12 -7.56 -15.14
C GLY A 209 7.08 -8.68 -15.14
N LEU A 210 6.80 -9.18 -16.35
CA LEU A 210 5.84 -10.27 -16.58
C LEU A 210 6.20 -11.58 -15.86
N PRO A 211 7.46 -12.04 -15.82
CA PRO A 211 7.82 -13.23 -15.04
C PRO A 211 7.51 -13.08 -13.56
N GLY A 212 7.75 -11.91 -12.97
CA GLY A 212 7.48 -11.64 -11.57
C GLY A 212 5.99 -11.73 -11.24
N ILE A 213 5.12 -11.12 -12.05
CA ILE A 213 3.66 -11.19 -11.83
C ILE A 213 3.12 -12.60 -12.03
N LEU A 214 3.62 -13.34 -13.02
CA LEU A 214 3.22 -14.73 -13.23
C LEU A 214 3.58 -15.60 -12.03
N LEU A 215 4.80 -15.47 -11.51
CA LEU A 215 5.22 -16.18 -10.30
C LEU A 215 4.36 -15.78 -9.09
N TYR A 216 4.09 -14.49 -8.91
CA TYR A 216 3.27 -13.98 -7.80
C TYR A 216 1.84 -14.53 -7.84
N VAL A 217 1.19 -14.53 -9.01
CA VAL A 217 -0.15 -15.09 -9.19
C VAL A 217 -0.13 -16.60 -8.95
N THR A 218 0.90 -17.32 -9.46
CA THR A 218 1.06 -18.75 -9.25
C THR A 218 1.17 -19.11 -7.77
N ILE A 219 1.90 -18.31 -6.97
CA ILE A 219 2.01 -18.50 -5.51
C ILE A 219 0.64 -18.37 -4.84
N TRP A 220 -0.17 -17.35 -5.20
CA TRP A 220 -1.53 -17.21 -4.68
C TRP A 220 -2.43 -18.37 -5.04
N LEU A 221 -2.44 -18.77 -6.32
CA LEU A 221 -3.25 -19.89 -6.80
C LEU A 221 -2.82 -21.19 -6.13
N HIS A 222 -1.52 -21.46 -6.05
CA HIS A 222 -0.99 -22.63 -5.36
C HIS A 222 -1.43 -22.64 -3.88
N GLY A 223 -1.27 -21.55 -3.16
CA GLY A 223 -1.71 -21.42 -1.78
C GLY A 223 -3.21 -21.69 -1.59
N ILE A 224 -4.06 -21.22 -2.50
CA ILE A 224 -5.53 -21.39 -2.42
C ILE A 224 -5.93 -22.84 -2.81
N TYR A 225 -5.33 -23.43 -3.84
CA TYR A 225 -5.71 -24.78 -4.32
C TYR A 225 -5.13 -25.90 -3.48
N CYS A 226 -3.95 -25.75 -2.89
CA CYS A 226 -3.38 -26.78 -2.03
C CYS A 226 -4.21 -27.01 -0.77
N LYS A 227 -4.30 -28.28 -0.36
CA LYS A 227 -4.97 -28.69 0.88
C LYS A 227 -4.04 -28.48 2.07
N ALA A 228 -4.58 -28.10 3.22
CA ALA A 228 -3.87 -28.05 4.49
C ALA A 228 -4.40 -29.10 5.45
N THR A 229 -3.56 -29.48 6.42
CA THR A 229 -3.92 -30.50 7.43
C THR A 229 -4.98 -29.97 8.40
N TYR A 230 -4.86 -28.71 8.80
CA TYR A 230 -5.75 -28.10 9.79
C TYR A 230 -6.39 -26.81 9.24
N CYS A 231 -7.64 -26.57 9.61
CA CYS A 231 -8.38 -25.35 9.28
C CYS A 231 -8.30 -24.92 7.80
N ASP A 232 -8.26 -25.89 6.87
CA ASP A 232 -8.04 -25.61 5.43
C ASP A 232 -9.01 -24.55 4.87
N ARG A 233 -10.29 -24.59 5.31
CA ARG A 233 -11.29 -23.62 4.88
C ARG A 233 -10.97 -22.19 5.34
N LEU A 234 -10.57 -22.04 6.62
CA LEU A 234 -10.19 -20.74 7.17
C LEU A 234 -8.92 -20.21 6.48
N ARG A 235 -7.92 -21.07 6.29
CA ARG A 235 -6.68 -20.71 5.59
C ARG A 235 -6.96 -20.18 4.18
N LYS A 236 -7.75 -20.90 3.38
CA LYS A 236 -8.13 -20.47 2.03
C LYS A 236 -8.91 -19.17 2.04
N LEU A 237 -9.82 -18.99 2.99
CA LEU A 237 -10.59 -17.78 3.16
C LEU A 237 -9.69 -16.57 3.43
N LEU A 238 -8.71 -16.72 4.33
CA LEU A 238 -7.73 -15.69 4.64
C LEU A 238 -6.81 -15.38 3.46
N LEU A 239 -6.38 -16.40 2.71
CA LEU A 239 -5.58 -16.22 1.49
C LEU A 239 -6.39 -15.46 0.40
N ILE A 240 -7.65 -15.81 0.17
CA ILE A 240 -8.52 -15.10 -0.78
C ILE A 240 -8.68 -13.63 -0.34
N TYR A 241 -8.93 -13.41 0.96
CA TYR A 241 -9.03 -12.05 1.51
C TYR A 241 -7.78 -11.23 1.24
N LEU A 242 -6.60 -11.78 1.54
CA LEU A 242 -5.32 -11.09 1.37
C LEU A 242 -4.97 -10.88 -0.11
N ALA A 243 -5.29 -11.85 -0.98
CA ALA A 243 -5.10 -11.71 -2.42
C ALA A 243 -5.95 -10.57 -2.99
N VAL A 244 -7.23 -10.48 -2.59
CA VAL A 244 -8.12 -9.40 -3.01
C VAL A 244 -7.69 -8.05 -2.40
N PHE A 245 -7.32 -8.04 -1.11
CA PHE A 245 -6.80 -6.82 -0.49
C PHE A 245 -5.54 -6.29 -1.20
N SER A 246 -4.67 -7.18 -1.68
CA SER A 246 -3.46 -6.84 -2.43
C SER A 246 -3.74 -6.17 -3.79
N LEU A 247 -4.94 -6.32 -4.36
CA LEU A 247 -5.36 -5.59 -5.57
C LEU A 247 -5.57 -4.09 -5.32
N PHE A 248 -5.83 -3.71 -4.06
CA PHE A 248 -6.19 -2.33 -3.70
C PHE A 248 -5.28 -1.73 -2.63
N SER A 249 -4.20 -2.42 -2.24
CA SER A 249 -3.31 -1.98 -1.16
C SER A 249 -1.90 -2.56 -1.30
N TYR A 250 -1.04 -2.32 -0.31
CA TYR A 250 0.38 -2.68 -0.25
C TYR A 250 0.65 -3.74 0.84
N THR A 251 0.11 -4.93 0.66
CA THR A 251 0.09 -6.03 1.66
C THR A 251 1.48 -6.45 2.10
N PHE A 252 2.43 -6.62 1.17
CA PHE A 252 3.79 -7.09 1.48
C PHE A 252 4.73 -6.01 2.02
N GLN A 253 4.32 -4.75 1.97
CA GLN A 253 5.05 -3.64 2.59
C GLN A 253 4.66 -3.45 4.07
N VAL A 254 3.66 -4.19 4.54
CA VAL A 254 3.18 -4.21 5.92
C VAL A 254 3.59 -5.54 6.56
N LEU A 255 4.66 -5.53 7.37
CA LEU A 255 5.27 -6.74 7.92
C LEU A 255 4.28 -7.74 8.53
N PRO A 256 3.32 -7.36 9.40
CA PRO A 256 2.38 -8.32 9.97
C PRO A 256 1.54 -9.05 8.90
N LEU A 257 1.15 -8.35 7.82
CA LEU A 257 0.38 -8.94 6.73
C LEU A 257 1.25 -9.85 5.86
N ALA A 258 2.49 -9.43 5.57
CA ALA A 258 3.46 -10.23 4.82
C ALA A 258 3.78 -11.56 5.52
N VAL A 259 4.08 -11.50 6.83
CA VAL A 259 4.32 -12.69 7.65
C VAL A 259 3.11 -13.61 7.64
N LEU A 260 1.90 -13.07 7.79
CA LEU A 260 0.68 -13.86 7.74
C LEU A 260 0.49 -14.55 6.39
N CYS A 261 0.75 -13.87 5.27
CA CYS A 261 0.69 -14.48 3.94
C CYS A 261 1.64 -15.67 3.83
N ILE A 262 2.87 -15.55 4.30
CA ILE A 262 3.88 -16.61 4.27
C ILE A 262 3.47 -17.78 5.15
N VAL A 263 3.04 -17.52 6.38
CA VAL A 263 2.59 -18.55 7.32
C VAL A 263 1.41 -19.33 6.71
N LEU A 264 0.38 -18.62 6.22
CA LEU A 264 -0.78 -19.26 5.58
C LEU A 264 -0.41 -20.05 4.33
N GLY A 265 0.55 -19.57 3.53
CA GLY A 265 1.07 -20.27 2.35
C GLY A 265 1.86 -21.52 2.70
N ALA A 266 2.57 -21.53 3.83
CA ALA A 266 3.42 -22.63 4.28
C ALA A 266 2.64 -23.79 4.92
N PHE A 267 1.44 -23.56 5.46
CA PHE A 267 0.58 -24.62 6.02
C PHE A 267 -0.08 -25.44 4.93
N GLN A 268 0.64 -26.42 4.37
CA GLN A 268 0.16 -27.35 3.33
C GLN A 268 0.24 -28.80 3.81
N ASN A 269 -0.61 -29.68 3.26
CA ASN A 269 -0.59 -31.11 3.56
C ASN A 269 0.38 -31.82 2.60
N ASN A 270 1.41 -32.46 3.12
CA ASN A 270 2.43 -33.19 2.36
C ASN A 270 1.96 -34.54 1.75
N ASN A 271 0.67 -34.89 1.82
CA ASN A 271 0.14 -36.13 1.27
C ASN A 271 -0.04 -36.10 -0.27
N SER A 272 0.42 -35.09 -0.98
CA SER A 272 0.51 -35.14 -2.43
C SER A 272 1.73 -35.95 -2.85
N LYS A 273 1.54 -36.96 -3.70
CA LYS A 273 2.54 -37.88 -4.25
C LYS A 273 3.64 -37.21 -5.11
N PHE A 274 3.84 -35.91 -4.98
CA PHE A 274 4.98 -35.21 -5.59
C PHE A 274 6.14 -35.26 -4.58
N THR A 275 6.89 -36.33 -4.60
CA THR A 275 8.17 -36.45 -3.94
C THR A 275 9.25 -35.67 -4.70
N PHE A 276 9.22 -34.36 -4.61
CA PHE A 276 10.47 -33.62 -4.58
C PHE A 276 11.01 -33.78 -3.14
N TYR A 277 12.26 -34.23 -3.01
CA TYR A 277 13.00 -34.55 -1.79
C TYR A 277 12.46 -33.83 -0.57
N ALA A 278 11.92 -34.57 0.38
CA ALA A 278 11.25 -34.07 1.56
C ALA A 278 12.23 -33.32 2.48
N PHE A 279 12.56 -32.12 2.13
CA PHE A 279 12.99 -31.17 3.13
C PHE A 279 11.79 -30.99 4.09
N PRO A 280 11.89 -31.37 5.38
CA PRO A 280 10.72 -31.32 6.26
C PRO A 280 10.18 -29.89 6.22
N MET A 281 8.91 -29.73 5.88
CA MET A 281 8.19 -28.44 5.67
C MET A 281 8.47 -27.42 6.81
N ARG A 282 8.70 -27.91 8.05
CA ARG A 282 9.10 -27.08 9.19
C ARG A 282 10.37 -26.26 8.94
N TYR A 283 11.38 -26.82 8.26
CA TYR A 283 12.62 -26.09 7.96
C TYR A 283 12.42 -25.09 6.83
N LEU A 284 11.56 -25.40 5.86
CA LEU A 284 11.18 -24.44 4.82
C LEU A 284 10.45 -23.23 5.43
N VAL A 285 9.52 -23.46 6.35
CA VAL A 285 8.83 -22.37 7.08
C VAL A 285 9.81 -21.56 7.91
N ILE A 286 10.72 -22.22 8.64
CA ILE A 286 11.76 -21.53 9.43
C ILE A 286 12.67 -20.73 8.48
N MET A 287 13.09 -21.31 7.37
CA MET A 287 13.94 -20.64 6.39
C MET A 287 13.22 -19.42 5.78
N LEU A 288 11.95 -19.55 5.41
CA LEU A 288 11.14 -18.44 4.91
C LEU A 288 10.93 -17.36 5.97
N LEU A 289 10.68 -17.74 7.22
CA LEU A 289 10.59 -16.78 8.34
C LEU A 289 11.93 -16.07 8.56
N LEU A 290 13.04 -16.80 8.53
CA LEU A 290 14.37 -16.22 8.64
C LEU A 290 14.66 -15.28 7.45
N MET A 291 14.34 -15.70 6.22
CA MET A 291 14.47 -14.85 5.04
C MET A 291 13.60 -13.58 5.14
N THR A 292 12.38 -13.69 5.67
CA THR A 292 11.55 -12.48 5.87
C THR A 292 12.08 -11.58 6.97
N ILE A 293 12.62 -12.14 8.04
CA ILE A 293 13.28 -11.35 9.10
C ILE A 293 14.53 -10.66 8.55
N ILE A 294 15.34 -11.36 7.77
CA ILE A 294 16.55 -10.81 7.12
C ILE A 294 16.13 -9.74 6.09
N ALA A 295 15.16 -10.03 5.22
CA ALA A 295 14.66 -9.06 4.27
C ALA A 295 14.05 -7.83 4.96
N TRP A 296 13.33 -8.04 6.06
CA TRP A 296 12.78 -6.95 6.86
C TRP A 296 13.87 -6.13 7.57
N SER A 297 14.88 -6.78 8.14
CA SER A 297 16.01 -6.07 8.74
C SER A 297 16.77 -5.26 7.68
N GLY A 298 16.98 -5.82 6.49
CA GLY A 298 17.58 -5.12 5.36
C GLY A 298 16.73 -3.95 4.86
N THR A 299 15.41 -4.14 4.71
CA THR A 299 14.51 -3.05 4.31
C THR A 299 14.40 -1.97 5.39
N ARG A 300 14.44 -2.36 6.67
CA ARG A 300 14.44 -1.42 7.79
C ARG A 300 15.73 -0.62 7.85
N SER A 301 16.89 -1.28 7.69
CA SER A 301 18.18 -0.63 7.58
C SER A 301 18.19 0.37 6.40
N SER A 302 17.73 -0.05 5.22
CA SER A 302 17.58 0.82 4.07
C SER A 302 16.60 1.98 4.29
N GLN A 303 15.53 1.79 5.04
CA GLN A 303 14.61 2.88 5.38
C GLN A 303 15.19 3.85 6.41
N TYR A 304 15.98 3.36 7.38
CA TYR A 304 16.73 4.23 8.29
C TYR A 304 17.77 5.04 7.54
N GLU A 305 18.56 4.40 6.69
CA GLU A 305 19.53 5.05 5.84
C GLU A 305 18.90 6.14 4.95
N LYS A 306 17.76 5.85 4.30
CA LYS A 306 17.00 6.85 3.54
C LYS A 306 16.55 8.03 4.39
N LYS A 307 16.07 7.78 5.61
CA LYS A 307 15.66 8.84 6.53
C LYS A 307 16.83 9.66 7.00
N GLU A 308 17.96 9.01 7.30
CA GLU A 308 19.20 9.66 7.71
C GLU A 308 19.74 10.53 6.59
N ILE A 309 19.83 10.01 5.36
CA ILE A 309 20.23 10.78 4.17
C ILE A 309 19.34 12.02 4.01
N LEU A 310 18.01 11.84 4.08
CA LEU A 310 17.07 12.96 3.94
C LEU A 310 17.16 13.95 5.10
N PHE A 311 17.33 13.47 6.31
CA PHE A 311 17.51 14.32 7.49
C PHE A 311 18.80 15.15 7.39
N THR A 312 19.93 14.52 7.05
CA THR A 312 21.22 15.18 6.84
C THR A 312 21.14 16.18 5.69
N ALA A 313 20.50 15.78 4.57
CA ALA A 313 20.28 16.67 3.44
C ALA A 313 19.52 17.96 3.85
N LYS A 314 18.41 17.81 4.59
CA LYS A 314 17.62 18.95 5.07
C LYS A 314 18.37 19.81 6.08
N GLN A 315 19.15 19.18 6.97
CA GLN A 315 19.95 19.91 7.95
C GLN A 315 21.03 20.76 7.26
N LEU A 316 21.78 20.17 6.33
CA LEU A 316 22.80 20.90 5.55
C LEU A 316 22.17 22.02 4.70
N TYR A 317 21.00 21.74 4.09
CA TYR A 317 20.27 22.73 3.32
C TYR A 317 19.81 23.92 4.18
N THR A 318 19.28 23.67 5.37
CA THR A 318 18.87 24.74 6.29
C THR A 318 20.07 25.55 6.83
N GLN A 319 21.24 24.92 6.94
CA GLN A 319 22.50 25.58 7.28
C GLN A 319 23.13 26.34 6.10
N GLN A 320 22.47 26.36 4.92
CA GLN A 320 22.95 26.97 3.69
C GLN A 320 24.28 26.38 3.15
N ASN A 321 24.66 25.19 3.63
CA ASN A 321 25.76 24.43 3.07
C ASN A 321 25.33 23.69 1.81
N TYR A 322 25.15 24.43 0.71
CA TYR A 322 24.58 23.90 -0.53
C TYR A 322 25.49 22.90 -1.23
N ALA A 323 26.78 22.95 -1.01
CA ALA A 323 27.73 22.03 -1.63
C ALA A 323 27.53 20.59 -1.10
N ASP A 324 27.52 20.44 0.23
CA ASP A 324 27.29 19.14 0.84
C ASP A 324 25.81 18.72 0.75
N ALA A 325 24.88 19.65 0.94
CA ALA A 325 23.45 19.40 0.80
C ALA A 325 23.10 18.78 -0.57
N LYS A 326 23.70 19.29 -1.65
CA LYS A 326 23.52 18.76 -3.01
C LYS A 326 23.81 17.26 -3.08
N GLU A 327 24.94 16.80 -2.52
CA GLU A 327 25.32 15.39 -2.59
C GLU A 327 24.29 14.48 -1.90
N TYR A 328 23.83 14.88 -0.70
CA TYR A 328 22.80 14.12 0.04
C TYR A 328 21.43 14.22 -0.64
N LEU A 329 21.07 15.35 -1.24
CA LEU A 329 19.82 15.52 -1.99
C LEU A 329 19.83 14.70 -3.29
N GLU A 330 20.96 14.58 -4.01
CA GLU A 330 21.10 13.69 -5.15
C GLU A 330 20.89 12.23 -4.75
N LYS A 331 21.50 11.78 -3.63
CA LYS A 331 21.28 10.44 -3.08
C LYS A 331 19.79 10.23 -2.70
N ALA A 332 19.17 11.21 -2.05
CA ALA A 332 17.75 11.14 -1.69
C ALA A 332 16.85 11.09 -2.93
N ALA A 333 17.11 11.90 -3.95
CA ALA A 333 16.37 11.89 -5.21
C ALA A 333 16.56 10.59 -6.01
N TYR A 334 17.71 9.94 -5.92
CA TYR A 334 17.95 8.62 -6.51
C TYR A 334 17.14 7.53 -5.81
N LEU A 335 17.06 7.56 -4.48
CA LEU A 335 16.41 6.51 -3.68
C LEU A 335 14.89 6.63 -3.62
N SER A 336 14.36 7.85 -3.55
CA SER A 336 12.90 8.12 -3.45
C SER A 336 12.62 9.58 -3.80
N PRO A 337 12.57 9.92 -5.09
CA PRO A 337 12.34 11.29 -5.54
C PRO A 337 10.98 11.81 -5.10
N THR A 338 10.96 13.06 -4.65
CA THR A 338 9.73 13.82 -4.39
C THR A 338 9.90 15.23 -4.93
N SER A 339 8.79 15.92 -5.19
CA SER A 339 8.86 17.32 -5.64
C SER A 339 9.62 18.21 -4.67
N GLU A 340 9.52 17.95 -3.36
CA GLU A 340 10.23 18.70 -2.32
C GLU A 340 11.75 18.49 -2.37
N ILE A 341 12.19 17.24 -2.52
CA ILE A 341 13.63 16.92 -2.68
C ILE A 341 14.20 17.60 -3.93
N LEU A 342 13.43 17.58 -5.04
CA LEU A 342 13.89 18.22 -6.27
C LEU A 342 13.90 19.75 -6.18
N MET A 343 12.97 20.37 -5.45
CA MET A 343 13.01 21.81 -5.19
C MET A 343 14.25 22.19 -4.37
N ASP A 344 14.54 21.46 -3.30
CA ASP A 344 15.73 21.71 -2.46
C ASP A 344 17.03 21.48 -3.25
N LEU A 345 17.05 20.43 -4.09
CA LEU A 345 18.19 20.14 -4.98
C LEU A 345 18.38 21.21 -6.05
N GLY A 346 17.28 21.64 -6.68
CA GLY A 346 17.29 22.73 -7.66
C GLY A 346 17.81 24.03 -7.07
N ASN A 347 17.37 24.36 -5.85
CA ASN A 347 17.82 25.54 -5.13
C ASN A 347 19.32 25.43 -4.74
N SER A 348 19.80 24.24 -4.34
CA SER A 348 21.21 24.00 -4.08
C SER A 348 22.06 24.18 -5.34
N TYR A 349 21.62 23.65 -6.49
CA TYR A 349 22.30 23.89 -7.78
C TYR A 349 22.30 25.37 -8.17
N PHE A 350 21.20 26.08 -7.91
CA PHE A 350 21.13 27.51 -8.19
C PHE A 350 22.16 28.31 -7.40
N HIS A 351 22.28 28.07 -6.09
CA HIS A 351 23.29 28.71 -5.26
C HIS A 351 24.73 28.36 -5.65
N LEU A 352 24.92 27.18 -6.23
CA LEU A 352 26.20 26.74 -6.81
C LEU A 352 26.41 27.20 -8.27
N GLN A 353 25.58 28.14 -8.75
CA GLN A 353 25.62 28.73 -10.10
C GLN A 353 25.46 27.72 -11.25
N ASN A 354 24.88 26.55 -10.98
CA ASN A 354 24.56 25.56 -11.99
C ASN A 354 23.07 25.72 -12.45
N ASN A 355 22.81 26.79 -13.18
CA ASN A 355 21.47 27.18 -13.59
C ASN A 355 20.77 26.11 -14.45
N ALA A 356 21.50 25.39 -15.32
CA ALA A 356 20.90 24.35 -16.16
C ALA A 356 20.33 23.19 -15.34
N LYS A 357 21.08 22.69 -14.35
CA LYS A 357 20.59 21.63 -13.46
C LYS A 357 19.51 22.13 -12.51
N ALA A 358 19.58 23.38 -12.05
CA ALA A 358 18.56 23.99 -11.21
C ALA A 358 17.21 24.05 -11.94
N GLU A 359 17.18 24.57 -13.18
CA GLU A 359 15.99 24.61 -14.00
C GLU A 359 15.39 23.22 -14.23
N HIS A 360 16.24 22.25 -14.58
CA HIS A 360 15.82 20.87 -14.80
C HIS A 360 15.11 20.28 -13.56
N CYS A 361 15.71 20.46 -12.37
CA CYS A 361 15.09 19.99 -11.12
C CYS A 361 13.75 20.66 -10.84
N PHE A 362 13.63 21.98 -11.03
CA PHE A 362 12.38 22.71 -10.81
C PHE A 362 11.28 22.29 -11.81
N ARG A 363 11.62 22.11 -13.09
CA ARG A 363 10.67 21.63 -14.11
C ARG A 363 10.14 20.22 -13.76
N ILE A 364 11.04 19.29 -13.39
CA ILE A 364 10.61 17.95 -12.98
C ILE A 364 9.71 18.05 -11.74
N ALA A 365 10.07 18.87 -10.75
CA ALA A 365 9.24 19.06 -9.55
C ALA A 365 7.84 19.57 -9.87
N CYS A 366 7.71 20.52 -10.82
CA CYS A 366 6.42 21.00 -11.33
C CYS A 366 5.63 19.88 -12.02
N ASN A 367 6.28 19.12 -12.90
CA ASN A 367 5.65 18.02 -13.63
C ASN A 367 5.25 16.87 -12.72
N MET A 368 5.96 16.64 -11.61
CA MET A 368 5.58 15.63 -10.61
C MET A 368 4.23 15.93 -9.96
N VAL A 369 3.96 17.20 -9.64
CA VAL A 369 2.76 17.60 -8.88
C VAL A 369 2.20 18.94 -9.40
N PRO A 370 1.68 18.96 -10.63
CA PRO A 370 1.28 20.21 -11.30
C PRO A 370 0.15 20.96 -10.57
N GLY A 371 -0.68 20.27 -9.78
CA GLY A 371 -1.71 20.89 -8.94
C GLY A 371 -1.19 21.58 -7.68
N ARG A 372 0.14 21.65 -7.46
CA ARG A 372 0.71 22.33 -6.30
C ARG A 372 1.42 23.61 -6.69
N ILE A 373 1.07 24.68 -6.03
CA ILE A 373 1.63 26.03 -6.30
C ILE A 373 3.13 26.10 -5.95
N LEU A 374 3.58 25.41 -4.89
CA LEU A 374 4.93 25.57 -4.38
C LEU A 374 6.05 25.25 -5.40
N PRO A 375 6.04 24.13 -6.15
CA PRO A 375 7.03 23.87 -7.19
C PRO A 375 7.03 24.93 -8.30
N GLN A 376 5.84 25.39 -8.69
CA GLN A 376 5.70 26.44 -9.72
C GLN A 376 6.26 27.80 -9.24
N TYR A 377 6.05 28.11 -7.95
CA TYR A 377 6.64 29.30 -7.34
C TYR A 377 8.18 29.26 -7.35
N TYR A 378 8.80 28.10 -7.08
CA TYR A 378 10.26 27.96 -7.15
C TYR A 378 10.77 28.16 -8.60
N LEU A 379 10.11 27.61 -9.59
CA LEU A 379 10.45 27.79 -11.00
C LEU A 379 10.23 29.24 -11.44
N PHE A 380 9.13 29.87 -11.04
CA PHE A 380 8.87 31.29 -11.26
C PHE A 380 9.98 32.18 -10.69
N ARG A 381 10.34 31.96 -9.42
CA ARG A 381 11.41 32.70 -8.76
C ARG A 381 12.74 32.52 -9.47
N PHE A 382 13.04 31.32 -9.92
CA PHE A 382 14.25 31.02 -10.70
C PHE A 382 14.28 31.85 -12.01
N TYR A 383 13.18 31.87 -12.78
CA TYR A 383 13.11 32.67 -14.00
C TYR A 383 13.22 34.17 -13.73
N ALA A 384 12.58 34.66 -12.69
CA ALA A 384 12.64 36.08 -12.32
C ALA A 384 14.07 36.50 -11.95
N ILE A 385 14.80 35.70 -11.16
CA ILE A 385 16.19 36.03 -10.76
C ILE A 385 17.16 35.90 -11.94
N THR A 386 16.94 34.94 -12.85
CA THR A 386 17.77 34.74 -14.04
C THR A 386 17.42 35.68 -15.20
N MET A 387 16.59 36.72 -14.96
CA MET A 387 16.13 37.72 -15.94
C MET A 387 15.38 37.12 -17.15
N ARG A 388 14.80 35.95 -17.01
CA ARG A 388 13.96 35.31 -18.04
C ARG A 388 12.51 35.79 -17.87
N ASN A 389 12.29 37.07 -18.15
CA ASN A 389 11.05 37.79 -17.83
C ASN A 389 9.81 37.20 -18.52
N GLN A 390 9.95 36.74 -19.76
CA GLN A 390 8.81 36.17 -20.51
C GLN A 390 8.27 34.92 -19.85
N GLU A 391 9.15 33.96 -19.48
CA GLU A 391 8.78 32.73 -18.84
C GLU A 391 8.27 32.98 -17.43
N ALA A 392 8.86 33.95 -16.71
CA ALA A 392 8.39 34.34 -15.39
C ALA A 392 6.96 34.92 -15.45
N ILE A 393 6.66 35.80 -16.40
CA ILE A 393 5.33 36.39 -16.57
C ILE A 393 4.31 35.30 -16.90
N THR A 394 4.59 34.43 -17.87
CA THR A 394 3.69 33.34 -18.27
C THR A 394 3.37 32.39 -17.11
N LEU A 395 4.41 31.99 -16.38
CA LEU A 395 4.22 31.12 -15.21
C LEU A 395 3.53 31.83 -14.05
N GLY A 396 3.85 33.11 -13.81
CA GLY A 396 3.17 33.92 -12.80
C GLY A 396 1.69 34.10 -13.08
N GLN A 397 1.31 34.30 -14.34
CA GLN A 397 -0.08 34.32 -14.75
C GLN A 397 -0.79 32.99 -14.51
N SER A 398 -0.16 31.87 -14.83
CA SER A 398 -0.72 30.55 -14.55
C SER A 398 -0.90 30.28 -13.06
N ILE A 399 -0.01 30.77 -12.20
CA ILE A 399 -0.13 30.66 -10.73
C ILE A 399 -1.29 31.50 -10.20
N LEU A 400 -1.52 32.69 -10.76
CA LEU A 400 -2.55 33.62 -10.27
C LEU A 400 -3.96 33.28 -10.76
N PHE A 401 -4.07 32.77 -11.98
CA PHE A 401 -5.35 32.56 -12.67
C PHE A 401 -5.63 31.09 -13.01
N GLY A 402 -4.75 30.16 -12.65
CA GLY A 402 -4.94 28.73 -12.88
C GLY A 402 -5.88 28.10 -11.86
N ASP A 403 -6.65 27.10 -12.27
CA ASP A 403 -7.46 26.25 -11.40
C ASP A 403 -6.56 25.22 -10.69
N TYR A 404 -6.30 25.44 -9.39
CA TYR A 404 -5.45 24.57 -8.54
C TYR A 404 -6.26 23.69 -7.57
#